data_55a51935405d5d9475a1d79ea47f2892
#
_entry.id   55a51935405d5d9475a1d79ea47f2892
#
_cell.length_a   1.000
_cell.length_b   1.000
_cell.length_c   1.000
_cell.angle_alpha   90.00
_cell.angle_beta   90.00
_cell.angle_gamma   90.00
#
_symmetry.space_group_name_H-M   'P 1'
#
loop_
_entity.id
_entity.type
_entity.pdbx_description
1 polymer ?
#
loop_
_entity_poly.entity_id
_entity_poly.type
_entity_poly.pdbx_seq_one_letter_code
_entity_poly.pdbx_strand_id
1 'polypeptide(L)'
;MVKQNLSTYGENAEIAVIDGSPGIGCPIISSVAGVDLVLLVLEPSLSGLSDLTRILKTVRQLRVPAVACINRSDTAPQFTQDIYRYCAEHELMVLEEIPFDPLVIRAVNHNRPIVDYPNSPAAQRVTSLFSKTLEVLNTL
;
A
#
# COMPACT_ATOMS: atom_id res chain seq x y z
N MET A 1 -7.32 8.78 -17.87
CA MET A 1 -8.63 8.52 -17.22
C MET A 1 -8.64 8.88 -15.74
N VAL A 2 -7.68 8.47 -14.92
CA VAL A 2 -7.58 8.84 -13.49
C VAL A 2 -7.43 10.34 -13.28
N LYS A 3 -6.54 11.02 -14.00
CA LYS A 3 -6.35 12.48 -13.92
C LYS A 3 -7.59 13.29 -14.35
N GLN A 4 -8.41 12.78 -15.26
CA GLN A 4 -9.64 13.45 -15.68
C GLN A 4 -10.73 13.42 -14.61
N ASN A 5 -10.83 12.33 -13.85
CA ASN A 5 -11.78 12.25 -12.73
C ASN A 5 -11.35 13.09 -11.53
N LEU A 6 -10.03 13.22 -11.27
CA LEU A 6 -9.48 14.08 -10.21
C LEU A 6 -9.78 15.55 -10.44
N SER A 7 -9.75 16.03 -11.69
CA SER A 7 -10.09 17.42 -12.01
C SER A 7 -11.56 17.78 -11.74
N THR A 8 -12.44 16.81 -11.69
CA THR A 8 -13.89 17.02 -11.44
C THR A 8 -14.26 17.04 -9.95
N TYR A 9 -13.49 16.32 -9.11
CA TYR A 9 -13.82 16.15 -7.68
C TYR A 9 -12.80 16.78 -6.72
N GLY A 10 -11.68 17.29 -7.23
CA GLY A 10 -10.52 17.65 -6.43
C GLY A 10 -9.98 19.06 -6.60
N GLU A 11 -10.81 20.05 -6.99
CA GLU A 11 -10.32 21.43 -7.25
C GLU A 11 -9.56 22.07 -6.07
N ASN A 12 -9.68 21.50 -4.85
CA ASN A 12 -8.96 21.94 -3.64
C ASN A 12 -8.27 20.78 -2.90
N ALA A 13 -8.16 19.59 -3.48
CA ALA A 13 -7.49 18.46 -2.84
C ALA A 13 -5.99 18.50 -3.11
N GLU A 14 -5.19 18.55 -2.04
CA GLU A 14 -3.73 18.47 -2.14
C GLU A 14 -3.25 17.04 -2.44
N ILE A 15 -4.02 16.03 -2.03
CA ILE A 15 -3.68 14.62 -2.16
C ILE A 15 -4.92 13.84 -2.58
N ALA A 16 -4.74 12.92 -3.53
CA ALA A 16 -5.75 11.96 -3.93
C ALA A 16 -5.25 10.54 -3.66
N VAL A 17 -6.04 9.75 -2.94
CA VAL A 17 -5.79 8.33 -2.71
C VAL A 17 -6.69 7.52 -3.63
N ILE A 18 -6.09 6.64 -4.43
CA ILE A 18 -6.80 5.79 -5.38
C ILE A 18 -6.75 4.36 -4.87
N ASP A 19 -7.91 3.79 -4.54
CA ASP A 19 -8.02 2.38 -4.20
C ASP A 19 -7.86 1.54 -5.47
N GLY A 20 -6.75 0.78 -5.53
CA GLY A 20 -6.43 -0.09 -6.66
C GLY A 20 -7.19 -1.40 -6.57
N SER A 21 -7.73 -1.88 -7.68
CA SER A 21 -8.35 -3.20 -7.73
C SER A 21 -7.35 -4.29 -7.35
N PRO A 22 -7.76 -5.32 -6.57
CA PRO A 22 -6.91 -6.45 -6.26
C PRO A 22 -6.54 -7.25 -7.52
N GLY A 23 -5.36 -7.86 -7.49
CA GLY A 23 -4.90 -8.74 -8.58
C GLY A 23 -3.90 -8.09 -9.53
N ILE A 24 -3.60 -8.79 -10.60
CA ILE A 24 -2.60 -8.45 -11.62
C ILE A 24 -3.27 -8.49 -12.98
N GLY A 25 -3.60 -7.35 -13.55
CA GLY A 25 -4.23 -7.31 -14.87
C GLY A 25 -4.47 -5.89 -15.37
N CYS A 26 -5.23 -5.77 -16.46
CA CYS A 26 -5.56 -4.47 -17.04
C CYS A 26 -6.12 -3.43 -16.03
N PRO A 27 -6.87 -3.79 -14.97
CA PRO A 27 -7.33 -2.83 -13.97
C PRO A 27 -6.18 -2.16 -13.21
N ILE A 28 -5.09 -2.88 -12.91
CA ILE A 28 -3.92 -2.29 -12.23
C ILE A 28 -3.24 -1.26 -13.11
N ILE A 29 -3.05 -1.54 -14.40
CA ILE A 29 -2.42 -0.60 -15.32
C ILE A 29 -3.18 0.73 -15.31
N SER A 30 -4.51 0.68 -15.34
CA SER A 30 -5.34 1.88 -15.32
C SER A 30 -5.32 2.62 -13.98
N SER A 31 -5.12 1.94 -12.87
CA SER A 31 -5.00 2.55 -11.53
C SER A 31 -3.61 3.17 -11.30
N VAL A 32 -2.55 2.55 -11.84
CA VAL A 32 -1.15 2.95 -11.64
C VAL A 32 -0.71 4.00 -12.65
N ALA A 33 -1.26 3.97 -13.88
CA ALA A 33 -0.84 4.90 -14.92
C ALA A 33 -1.19 6.36 -14.58
N GLY A 34 -0.16 7.17 -14.38
CA GLY A 34 -0.28 8.59 -14.15
C GLY A 34 -0.49 9.02 -12.69
N VAL A 35 -0.26 8.11 -11.72
CA VAL A 35 -0.11 8.49 -10.31
C VAL A 35 1.33 8.89 -10.02
N ASP A 36 1.54 9.65 -8.95
CA ASP A 36 2.86 10.13 -8.56
C ASP A 36 3.61 9.09 -7.71
N LEU A 37 2.89 8.26 -6.96
CA LEU A 37 3.46 7.20 -6.12
C LEU A 37 2.51 6.00 -6.02
N VAL A 38 3.05 4.80 -6.01
CA VAL A 38 2.33 3.55 -5.74
C VAL A 38 2.71 3.03 -4.37
N LEU A 39 1.74 2.82 -3.50
CA LEU A 39 1.90 2.07 -2.25
C LEU A 39 1.43 0.63 -2.45
N LEU A 40 2.35 -0.33 -2.42
CA LEU A 40 2.07 -1.75 -2.50
C LEU A 40 1.76 -2.29 -1.10
N VAL A 41 0.54 -2.77 -0.90
CA VAL A 41 0.12 -3.42 0.35
C VAL A 41 0.29 -4.92 0.20
N LEU A 42 1.21 -5.51 0.96
CA LEU A 42 1.65 -6.90 0.84
C LEU A 42 1.14 -7.71 2.04
N GLU A 43 0.76 -8.96 1.81
CA GLU A 43 0.52 -9.93 2.87
C GLU A 43 1.59 -11.02 2.86
N PRO A 44 2.09 -11.48 4.03
CA PRO A 44 3.13 -12.49 4.12
C PRO A 44 2.59 -13.87 3.76
N SER A 45 2.65 -14.20 2.48
CA SER A 45 2.23 -15.49 1.92
C SER A 45 2.99 -15.80 0.64
N LEU A 46 2.96 -17.06 0.21
CA LEU A 46 3.55 -17.47 -1.06
C LEU A 46 2.88 -16.75 -2.26
N SER A 47 1.56 -16.59 -2.23
CA SER A 47 0.83 -15.83 -3.25
C SER A 47 1.21 -14.36 -3.22
N GLY A 48 1.31 -13.74 -2.04
CA GLY A 48 1.71 -12.34 -1.88
C GLY A 48 3.08 -12.05 -2.47
N LEU A 49 4.06 -12.93 -2.27
CA LEU A 49 5.39 -12.80 -2.86
C LEU A 49 5.36 -12.94 -4.40
N SER A 50 4.56 -13.90 -4.91
CA SER A 50 4.37 -14.07 -6.36
C SER A 50 3.71 -12.84 -7.00
N ASP A 51 2.69 -12.28 -6.34
CA ASP A 51 1.98 -11.10 -6.83
C ASP A 51 2.87 -9.86 -6.78
N LEU A 52 3.68 -9.71 -5.72
CA LEU A 52 4.67 -8.64 -5.61
C LEU A 52 5.63 -8.65 -6.82
N THR A 53 6.15 -9.82 -7.19
CA THR A 53 7.06 -9.97 -8.32
C THR A 53 6.44 -9.47 -9.62
N ARG A 54 5.17 -9.76 -9.84
CA ARG A 54 4.45 -9.38 -11.06
C ARG A 54 4.08 -7.90 -11.07
N ILE A 55 3.54 -7.39 -9.97
CA ILE A 55 3.10 -6.01 -9.88
C ILE A 55 4.29 -5.04 -9.95
N LEU A 56 5.40 -5.36 -9.29
CA LEU A 56 6.60 -4.52 -9.31
C LEU A 56 7.17 -4.39 -10.72
N LYS A 57 7.14 -5.48 -11.51
CA LYS A 57 7.53 -5.44 -12.92
C LYS A 57 6.64 -4.47 -13.72
N THR A 58 5.33 -4.51 -13.52
CA THR A 58 4.38 -3.64 -14.21
C THR A 58 4.57 -2.18 -13.81
N VAL A 59 4.72 -1.89 -12.51
CA VAL A 59 4.93 -0.54 -11.99
C VAL A 59 6.21 0.08 -12.55
N ARG A 60 7.30 -0.72 -12.62
CA ARG A 60 8.57 -0.30 -13.23
C ARG A 60 8.45 -0.02 -14.72
N GLN A 61 7.70 -0.84 -15.45
CA GLN A 61 7.46 -0.60 -16.89
C GLN A 61 6.73 0.73 -17.11
N LEU A 62 5.85 1.11 -16.19
CA LEU A 62 5.13 2.38 -16.21
C LEU A 62 5.98 3.54 -15.68
N ARG A 63 7.18 3.28 -15.16
CA ARG A 63 8.10 4.26 -14.57
C ARG A 63 7.49 5.07 -13.44
N VAL A 64 6.62 4.45 -12.64
CA VAL A 64 6.04 5.08 -11.47
C VAL A 64 6.84 4.68 -10.23
N PRO A 65 7.23 5.63 -9.36
CA PRO A 65 7.83 5.32 -8.07
C PRO A 65 6.93 4.43 -7.23
N ALA A 66 7.53 3.51 -6.47
CA ALA A 66 6.79 2.60 -5.61
C ALA A 66 7.46 2.44 -4.25
N VAL A 67 6.61 2.26 -3.24
CA VAL A 67 6.98 1.86 -1.88
C VAL A 67 6.06 0.73 -1.43
N ALA A 68 6.39 0.06 -0.35
CA ALA A 68 5.62 -1.07 0.15
C ALA A 68 5.29 -0.92 1.64
N CYS A 69 4.24 -1.58 2.07
CA CYS A 69 4.01 -1.94 3.47
C CYS A 69 3.61 -3.42 3.57
N ILE A 70 3.89 -4.04 4.70
CA ILE A 70 3.53 -5.44 4.96
C ILE A 70 2.37 -5.46 5.96
N ASN A 71 1.20 -5.86 5.49
CA ASN A 71 0.01 -6.02 6.31
C ASN A 71 0.00 -7.42 6.96
N ARG A 72 -0.48 -7.53 8.21
CA ARG A 72 -0.48 -8.77 8.99
C ARG A 72 0.91 -9.39 9.10
N SER A 73 1.94 -8.56 9.30
CA SER A 73 3.35 -8.93 9.20
C SER A 73 3.78 -10.05 10.17
N ASP A 74 3.05 -10.23 11.26
CA ASP A 74 3.30 -11.22 12.32
C ASP A 74 2.62 -12.57 12.10
N THR A 75 1.76 -12.70 11.08
CA THR A 75 1.00 -13.94 10.86
C THR A 75 1.84 -15.07 10.24
N ALA A 76 2.86 -14.73 9.47
CA ALA A 76 3.77 -15.69 8.83
C ALA A 76 5.20 -15.12 8.75
N PRO A 77 5.97 -15.13 9.86
CA PRO A 77 7.27 -14.46 9.95
C PRO A 77 8.27 -14.85 8.86
N GLN A 78 8.24 -16.12 8.41
CA GLN A 78 9.12 -16.59 7.35
C GLN A 78 8.84 -15.86 6.02
N PHE A 79 7.57 -15.75 5.63
CA PHE A 79 7.21 -15.02 4.42
C PHE A 79 7.44 -13.51 4.54
N THR A 80 7.29 -12.94 5.74
CA THR A 80 7.66 -11.54 6.00
C THR A 80 9.15 -11.31 5.71
N GLN A 81 10.02 -12.21 6.17
CA GLN A 81 11.46 -12.14 5.87
C GLN A 81 11.76 -12.32 4.38
N ASP A 82 11.06 -13.23 3.70
CA ASP A 82 11.23 -13.43 2.26
C ASP A 82 10.80 -12.19 1.46
N ILE A 83 9.71 -11.51 1.87
CA ILE A 83 9.28 -10.24 1.29
C ILE A 83 10.35 -9.17 1.50
N TYR A 84 10.90 -9.03 2.70
CA TYR A 84 11.97 -8.06 2.97
C TYR A 84 13.21 -8.31 2.11
N ARG A 85 13.62 -9.58 2.00
CA ARG A 85 14.76 -9.95 1.14
C ARG A 85 14.49 -9.55 -0.30
N TYR A 86 13.33 -9.90 -0.83
CA TYR A 86 12.93 -9.54 -2.18
C TYR A 86 12.90 -8.03 -2.39
N CYS A 87 12.32 -7.28 -1.46
CA CYS A 87 12.27 -5.82 -1.52
C CYS A 87 13.67 -5.20 -1.53
N ALA A 88 14.59 -5.70 -0.69
CA ALA A 88 15.97 -5.22 -0.64
C ALA A 88 16.73 -5.51 -1.95
N GLU A 89 16.60 -6.72 -2.51
CA GLU A 89 17.21 -7.12 -3.78
C GLU A 89 16.70 -6.30 -4.97
N HIS A 90 15.48 -5.75 -4.84
CA HIS A 90 14.83 -4.98 -5.90
C HIS A 90 14.69 -3.50 -5.56
N GLU A 91 15.45 -2.96 -4.61
CA GLU A 91 15.42 -1.54 -4.25
C GLU A 91 14.00 -0.99 -4.02
N LEU A 92 13.13 -1.81 -3.45
CA LEU A 92 11.78 -1.42 -3.04
C LEU A 92 11.75 -1.12 -1.55
N MET A 93 11.51 0.13 -1.20
CA MET A 93 11.48 0.56 0.20
C MET A 93 10.21 0.04 0.89
N VAL A 94 10.37 -0.66 2.01
CA VAL A 94 9.27 -1.02 2.91
C VAL A 94 9.14 0.07 3.96
N LEU A 95 8.04 0.80 3.95
CA LEU A 95 7.81 1.94 4.83
C LEU A 95 7.37 1.51 6.23
N GLU A 96 6.51 0.48 6.32
CA GLU A 96 5.91 0.10 7.59
C GLU A 96 5.46 -1.37 7.59
N GLU A 97 5.36 -1.93 8.79
CA GLU A 97 4.72 -3.20 9.07
C GLU A 97 3.46 -2.99 9.92
N ILE A 98 2.35 -3.56 9.50
CA ILE A 98 1.09 -3.51 10.21
C ILE A 98 0.83 -4.91 10.79
N PRO A 99 0.82 -5.09 12.12
CA PRO A 99 0.56 -6.39 12.73
C PRO A 99 -0.91 -6.79 12.56
N PHE A 100 -1.19 -8.08 12.72
CA PHE A 100 -2.57 -8.54 12.84
C PHE A 100 -3.20 -7.95 14.11
N ASP A 101 -4.37 -7.33 13.97
CA ASP A 101 -5.09 -6.72 15.08
C ASP A 101 -6.59 -7.05 15.00
N PRO A 102 -7.14 -7.78 15.97
CA PRO A 102 -8.57 -8.09 16.01
C PRO A 102 -9.48 -6.85 16.03
N LEU A 103 -8.98 -5.70 16.49
CA LEU A 103 -9.74 -4.46 16.49
C LEU A 103 -10.07 -3.98 15.07
N VAL A 104 -9.27 -4.37 14.06
CA VAL A 104 -9.59 -4.07 12.65
C VAL A 104 -10.92 -4.68 12.25
N ILE A 105 -11.16 -5.94 12.63
CA ILE A 105 -12.43 -6.64 12.33
C ILE A 105 -13.60 -5.92 13.04
N ARG A 106 -13.40 -5.50 14.27
CA ARG A 106 -14.42 -4.73 15.02
C ARG A 106 -14.71 -3.38 14.37
N ALA A 107 -13.68 -2.66 13.94
CA ALA A 107 -13.81 -1.37 13.26
C ALA A 107 -14.65 -1.52 11.98
N VAL A 108 -14.29 -2.50 11.13
CA VAL A 108 -15.04 -2.80 9.89
C VAL A 108 -16.50 -3.14 10.18
N ASN A 109 -16.79 -3.99 11.18
CA ASN A 109 -18.16 -4.36 11.55
C ASN A 109 -18.99 -3.18 12.08
N HIS A 110 -18.34 -2.13 12.55
CA HIS A 110 -19.01 -0.90 13.01
C HIS A 110 -18.97 0.22 11.95
N ASN A 111 -18.54 -0.07 10.72
CA ASN A 111 -18.34 0.91 9.65
C ASN A 111 -17.46 2.10 10.09
N ARG A 112 -16.40 1.81 10.85
CA ARG A 112 -15.44 2.79 11.33
C ARG A 112 -14.04 2.48 10.81
N PRO A 113 -13.23 3.49 10.46
CA PRO A 113 -11.83 3.27 10.13
C PRO A 113 -11.06 2.87 11.38
N ILE A 114 -10.00 2.05 11.20
CA ILE A 114 -9.18 1.58 12.34
C ILE A 114 -8.50 2.73 13.09
N VAL A 115 -8.23 3.83 12.43
CA VAL A 115 -7.59 5.01 13.03
C VAL A 115 -8.44 5.69 14.12
N ASP A 116 -9.75 5.40 14.18
CA ASP A 116 -10.63 5.82 15.28
C ASP A 116 -10.34 5.06 16.60
N TYR A 117 -9.47 4.07 16.56
CA TYR A 117 -9.09 3.23 17.71
C TYR A 117 -7.62 3.47 18.09
N PRO A 118 -7.29 4.58 18.79
CA PRO A 118 -5.90 5.01 19.00
C PRO A 118 -5.04 4.01 19.79
N ASN A 119 -5.67 3.13 20.57
CA ASN A 119 -4.97 2.06 21.32
C ASN A 119 -4.69 0.81 20.47
N SER A 120 -5.14 0.78 19.22
CA SER A 120 -4.88 -0.30 18.29
C SER A 120 -3.43 -0.23 17.77
N PRO A 121 -2.62 -1.30 17.87
CA PRO A 121 -1.33 -1.36 17.21
C PRO A 121 -1.42 -1.12 15.70
N ALA A 122 -2.44 -1.68 15.05
CA ALA A 122 -2.67 -1.47 13.62
C ALA A 122 -2.98 0.00 13.31
N ALA A 123 -3.79 0.69 14.12
CA ALA A 123 -4.09 2.11 13.92
C ALA A 123 -2.83 2.98 13.98
N GLN A 124 -1.96 2.72 14.95
CA GLN A 124 -0.69 3.45 15.10
C GLN A 124 0.21 3.25 13.87
N ARG A 125 0.29 2.01 13.36
CA ARG A 125 1.08 1.70 12.18
C ARG A 125 0.51 2.28 10.89
N VAL A 126 -0.82 2.26 10.72
CA VAL A 126 -1.49 2.93 9.59
C VAL A 126 -1.24 4.43 9.60
N THR A 127 -1.31 5.07 10.76
CA THR A 127 -1.00 6.51 10.90
C THR A 127 0.47 6.79 10.55
N SER A 128 1.41 5.97 11.04
CA SER A 128 2.82 6.07 10.70
C SER A 128 3.06 5.86 9.20
N LEU A 129 2.42 4.86 8.60
CA LEU A 129 2.50 4.58 7.17
C LEU A 129 2.06 5.79 6.33
N PHE A 130 0.95 6.41 6.70
CA PHE A 130 0.46 7.61 6.01
C PHE A 130 1.49 8.74 6.05
N SER A 131 2.04 9.06 7.24
CA SER A 131 3.05 10.11 7.38
C SER A 131 4.29 9.82 6.54
N LYS A 132 4.83 8.60 6.59
CA LYS A 132 6.00 8.19 5.79
C LYS A 132 5.72 8.22 4.28
N THR A 133 4.50 7.87 3.88
CA THR A 133 4.10 7.94 2.47
C THR A 133 4.09 9.38 1.98
N LEU A 134 3.60 10.33 2.80
CA LEU A 134 3.64 11.76 2.47
C LEU A 134 5.07 12.30 2.39
N GLU A 135 5.94 11.88 3.32
CA GLU A 135 7.35 12.26 3.27
C GLU A 135 8.01 11.84 1.95
N VAL A 136 7.79 10.59 1.53
CA VAL A 136 8.28 10.11 0.23
C VAL A 136 7.69 10.91 -0.92
N LEU A 137 6.37 11.11 -0.93
CA LEU A 137 5.68 11.85 -1.99
C LEU A 137 6.22 13.28 -2.15
N ASN A 138 6.57 13.94 -1.05
CA ASN A 138 7.13 15.29 -1.05
C ASN A 138 8.59 15.36 -1.56
N THR A 139 9.27 14.22 -1.71
CA THR A 139 10.65 14.14 -2.22
C THR A 139 10.72 13.80 -3.72
N LEU A 140 9.61 13.46 -4.33
CA LEU A 140 9.49 13.14 -5.76
C LEU A 140 9.32 14.40 -6.60
#